data_73e4ef680898545ddc0d5951cf611ac8
#
_entry.id   73e4ef680898545ddc0d5951cf611ac8
#
_cell.length_a   1.000
_cell.length_b   1.000
_cell.length_c   1.000
_cell.angle_alpha   90.00
_cell.angle_beta   90.00
_cell.angle_gamma   90.00
#
_symmetry.space_group_name_H-M   'P 1'
#
loop_
_entity.id
_entity.type
_entity.pdbx_description
1 polymer ?
#
loop_
_entity_poly.entity_id
_entity_poly.type
_entity_poly.pdbx_seq_one_letter_code
_entity_poly.pdbx_strand_id
1 'polypeptide(L)'
;MKGMREYMTTRRFWMFLAILILVRVYMMLVFPLTDTTEARYANMALMMAMSGDWVTPYFDVGIPFWGKPPLSFWAAALSYEIFGVHDFVPRIPSLIFTLLTAWLIFRYLITFYAKATAYLGVLVYLSMVLVFVLSGAVLTDPFLVFASTLTMISFIMVIRKQAHYWSHLFFIGIAMGLLTKGPLIFVLVGGALSMWLMWDIKRLALLRAFSWWAGIGIVLILALPWYVLAELKTPGFIDYFIVGEHFMRFVDSGWKGDMYGTAHKEPKGFIWVMWLGAALPFSFVVLAILGKRMFSISGVKQMFDALRAQQETNYFVMWSLFTMIFFTVSANVLATYILPSLPALAVLLATYWAKQGNQIRIGRLPVTSVLVLFTPIVFLVAGIYFSQHEEKLPTEKNLVAYYQANLGDAQGLYYINSRPFSAQYYSGNQAVLVELSPRTMKHSQVITWQKFMTQVVDVLPTFYVVVAKGEEYLISQSMREKMGQVLFESKRYMLFKYQAS
;
A
#
# COMPACT_ATOMS: atom_id res chain seq x y z
N MET A 1 19.37 -29.88 -30.37
CA MET A 1 18.53 -28.90 -29.63
C MET A 1 17.14 -28.76 -30.29
N LYS A 2 16.34 -29.83 -30.30
CA LYS A 2 14.95 -29.79 -30.76
C LYS A 2 14.02 -29.91 -29.56
N GLY A 3 13.15 -28.91 -29.35
CA GLY A 3 11.92 -29.11 -28.56
C GLY A 3 11.85 -28.59 -27.14
N MET A 4 12.52 -27.49 -26.72
CA MET A 4 11.97 -26.71 -25.62
C MET A 4 10.80 -25.89 -26.20
N ARG A 5 9.58 -26.47 -26.14
CA ARG A 5 8.36 -25.68 -26.39
C ARG A 5 8.38 -24.52 -25.40
N GLU A 6 8.37 -23.29 -25.92
CA GLU A 6 8.31 -22.10 -25.06
C GLU A 6 7.13 -22.23 -24.09
N TYR A 7 7.41 -22.36 -22.78
CA TYR A 7 6.41 -22.54 -21.74
C TYR A 7 5.55 -21.27 -21.56
N MET A 8 6.05 -20.10 -22.03
CA MET A 8 5.30 -18.84 -22.04
C MET A 8 5.50 -18.14 -23.39
N THR A 9 4.53 -18.27 -24.28
CA THR A 9 4.54 -17.58 -25.57
C THR A 9 4.14 -16.12 -25.42
N THR A 10 4.57 -15.26 -26.35
CA THR A 10 4.21 -13.84 -26.39
C THR A 10 2.69 -13.62 -26.37
N ARG A 11 1.91 -14.44 -27.10
CA ARG A 11 0.44 -14.37 -27.12
C ARG A 11 -0.17 -14.68 -25.75
N ARG A 12 0.29 -15.71 -25.07
CA ARG A 12 -0.19 -16.08 -23.71
C ARG A 12 0.18 -15.01 -22.69
N PHE A 13 1.37 -14.45 -22.79
CA PHE A 13 1.78 -13.36 -21.92
C PHE A 13 0.84 -12.17 -22.00
N TRP A 14 0.59 -11.66 -23.20
CA TRP A 14 -0.30 -10.51 -23.38
C TRP A 14 -1.75 -10.81 -22.95
N MET A 15 -2.23 -12.03 -23.22
CA MET A 15 -3.55 -12.45 -22.77
C MET A 15 -3.66 -12.44 -21.24
N PHE A 16 -2.71 -13.04 -20.53
CA PHE A 16 -2.73 -13.06 -19.05
C PHE A 16 -2.52 -11.67 -18.45
N LEU A 17 -1.64 -10.89 -19.01
CA LEU A 17 -1.42 -9.51 -18.59
C LEU A 17 -2.69 -8.66 -18.77
N ALA A 18 -3.36 -8.81 -19.90
CA ALA A 18 -4.64 -8.13 -20.14
C ALA A 18 -5.72 -8.55 -19.13
N ILE A 19 -5.84 -9.85 -18.83
CA ILE A 19 -6.79 -10.34 -17.82
C ILE A 19 -6.50 -9.71 -16.45
N LEU A 20 -5.22 -9.72 -16.00
CA LEU A 20 -4.82 -9.14 -14.72
C LEU A 20 -5.16 -7.65 -14.65
N ILE A 21 -4.82 -6.88 -15.70
CA ILE A 21 -5.07 -5.44 -15.74
C ILE A 21 -6.58 -5.15 -15.80
N LEU A 22 -7.32 -5.83 -16.69
CA LEU A 22 -8.75 -5.57 -16.86
C LEU A 22 -9.55 -5.89 -15.61
N VAL A 23 -9.27 -7.02 -14.95
CA VAL A 23 -9.92 -7.36 -13.67
C VAL A 23 -9.56 -6.33 -12.59
N ARG A 24 -8.28 -5.88 -12.54
CA ARG A 24 -7.90 -4.87 -11.56
C ARG A 24 -8.56 -3.52 -11.81
N VAL A 25 -8.61 -3.06 -13.05
CA VAL A 25 -9.29 -1.81 -13.44
C VAL A 25 -10.79 -1.91 -13.16
N TYR A 26 -11.43 -3.03 -13.48
CA TYR A 26 -12.82 -3.29 -13.11
C TYR A 26 -13.06 -3.09 -11.61
N MET A 27 -12.21 -3.69 -10.77
CA MET A 27 -12.33 -3.53 -9.32
C MET A 27 -12.14 -2.06 -8.88
N MET A 28 -11.20 -1.33 -9.48
CA MET A 28 -10.99 0.09 -9.16
C MET A 28 -12.22 0.95 -9.48
N LEU A 29 -12.95 0.60 -10.55
CA LEU A 29 -14.15 1.32 -10.99
C LEU A 29 -15.38 1.00 -10.13
N VAL A 30 -15.50 -0.24 -9.69
CA VAL A 30 -16.70 -0.74 -8.99
C VAL A 30 -16.65 -0.49 -7.48
N PHE A 31 -15.47 -0.61 -6.86
CA PHE A 31 -15.36 -0.43 -5.41
C PHE A 31 -15.32 1.04 -5.00
N PRO A 32 -16.14 1.46 -4.02
CA PRO A 32 -16.00 2.77 -3.40
C PRO A 32 -14.68 2.86 -2.62
N LEU A 33 -14.28 4.07 -2.23
CA LEU A 33 -13.18 4.26 -1.28
C LEU A 33 -13.61 3.76 0.10
N THR A 34 -12.78 2.89 0.68
CA THR A 34 -13.08 2.23 1.95
C THR A 34 -12.26 2.77 3.11
N ASP A 35 -12.83 2.71 4.31
CA ASP A 35 -12.12 3.04 5.55
C ASP A 35 -11.09 1.95 5.90
N THR A 36 -10.01 2.24 6.60
CA THR A 36 -9.69 3.58 7.15
C THR A 36 -8.68 4.31 6.28
N THR A 37 -7.68 3.59 5.76
CA THR A 37 -6.49 4.19 5.16
C THR A 37 -6.74 4.71 3.75
N GLU A 38 -7.51 3.98 2.94
CA GLU A 38 -7.73 4.33 1.54
C GLU A 38 -8.51 5.65 1.41
N ALA A 39 -9.67 5.75 2.06
CA ALA A 39 -10.48 6.96 2.05
C ALA A 39 -9.73 8.16 2.67
N ARG A 40 -8.96 7.93 3.75
CA ARG A 40 -8.12 8.96 4.37
C ARG A 40 -7.09 9.52 3.40
N TYR A 41 -6.31 8.66 2.73
CA TYR A 41 -5.26 9.12 1.82
C TYR A 41 -5.82 9.75 0.55
N ALA A 42 -6.96 9.25 0.07
CA ALA A 42 -7.69 9.87 -1.04
C ALA A 42 -8.17 11.28 -0.67
N ASN A 43 -8.73 11.48 0.54
CA ASN A 43 -9.15 12.79 1.03
C ASN A 43 -7.96 13.76 1.19
N MET A 44 -6.84 13.28 1.73
CA MET A 44 -5.62 14.08 1.87
C MET A 44 -5.09 14.56 0.51
N ALA A 45 -5.09 13.68 -0.50
CA ALA A 45 -4.71 14.03 -1.85
C ALA A 45 -5.71 15.01 -2.51
N LEU A 46 -7.00 14.84 -2.24
CA LEU A 46 -8.04 15.75 -2.71
C LEU A 46 -7.89 17.15 -2.10
N MET A 47 -7.67 17.22 -0.77
CA MET A 47 -7.41 18.50 -0.11
C MET A 47 -6.15 19.19 -0.65
N MET A 48 -5.10 18.42 -0.96
CA MET A 48 -3.88 18.94 -1.59
C MET A 48 -4.16 19.54 -2.96
N ALA A 49 -4.90 18.86 -3.83
CA ALA A 49 -5.30 19.36 -5.14
C ALA A 49 -6.16 20.64 -5.02
N MET A 50 -7.17 20.62 -4.14
CA MET A 50 -8.10 21.74 -3.97
C MET A 50 -7.44 22.98 -3.34
N SER A 51 -6.51 22.80 -2.41
CA SER A 51 -5.83 23.91 -1.72
C SER A 51 -4.63 24.47 -2.48
N GLY A 52 -4.06 23.70 -3.43
CA GLY A 52 -2.79 24.03 -4.08
C GLY A 52 -1.58 23.94 -3.14
N ASP A 53 -1.73 23.37 -1.95
CA ASP A 53 -0.63 23.15 -1.00
C ASP A 53 0.08 21.84 -1.26
N TRP A 54 1.12 21.88 -2.07
CA TRP A 54 1.93 20.71 -2.44
C TRP A 54 3.06 20.39 -1.44
N VAL A 55 3.24 21.22 -0.41
CA VAL A 55 4.28 20.98 0.62
C VAL A 55 3.75 20.15 1.76
N THR A 56 2.59 20.53 2.31
CA THR A 56 2.03 19.90 3.51
C THR A 56 0.83 19.02 3.17
N PRO A 57 0.95 17.68 3.27
CA PRO A 57 -0.25 16.84 3.31
C PRO A 57 -1.07 17.18 4.57
N TYR A 58 -2.38 17.34 4.43
CA TYR A 58 -3.26 17.60 5.57
C TYR A 58 -4.03 16.34 5.95
N PHE A 59 -3.95 15.96 7.23
CA PHE A 59 -4.72 14.86 7.82
C PHE A 59 -6.21 15.18 7.83
N ASP A 60 -6.51 16.40 8.17
CA ASP A 60 -7.84 17.01 8.18
C ASP A 60 -7.69 18.50 7.86
N VAL A 61 -8.75 19.22 7.62
CA VAL A 61 -8.72 20.65 7.27
C VAL A 61 -7.95 21.44 8.34
N GLY A 62 -6.83 22.06 7.94
CA GLY A 62 -5.95 22.82 8.84
C GLY A 62 -5.08 21.99 9.79
N ILE A 63 -5.13 20.65 9.73
CA ILE A 63 -4.32 19.76 10.58
C ILE A 63 -3.27 19.07 9.71
N PRO A 64 -1.97 19.38 9.85
CA PRO A 64 -0.93 18.78 9.03
C PRO A 64 -0.78 17.28 9.31
N PHE A 65 -0.37 16.54 8.30
CA PHE A 65 -0.04 15.12 8.38
C PHE A 65 1.47 14.90 8.31
N TRP A 66 2.06 14.55 9.43
CA TRP A 66 3.50 14.30 9.56
C TRP A 66 3.88 12.82 9.44
N GLY A 67 2.91 11.93 9.23
CA GLY A 67 3.13 10.50 9.24
C GLY A 67 3.80 9.93 7.99
N LYS A 68 3.78 10.65 6.86
CA LYS A 68 4.39 10.19 5.59
C LYS A 68 4.81 11.36 4.71
N PRO A 69 5.93 11.21 3.94
CA PRO A 69 6.34 12.13 2.90
C PRO A 69 5.37 12.15 1.70
N PRO A 70 5.49 13.12 0.77
CA PRO A 70 4.41 13.53 -0.09
C PRO A 70 4.25 12.76 -1.40
N LEU A 71 5.20 11.92 -1.84
CA LEU A 71 5.25 11.40 -3.22
C LEU A 71 3.94 10.72 -3.65
N SER A 72 3.31 9.93 -2.78
CA SER A 72 2.05 9.28 -3.09
C SER A 72 0.87 10.24 -3.12
N PHE A 73 0.88 11.25 -2.25
CA PHE A 73 -0.13 12.32 -2.23
C PHE A 73 -0.02 13.22 -3.45
N TRP A 74 1.20 13.60 -3.84
CA TRP A 74 1.45 14.34 -5.09
C TRP A 74 0.89 13.61 -6.30
N ALA A 75 1.20 12.31 -6.42
CA ALA A 75 0.73 11.53 -7.56
C ALA A 75 -0.80 11.39 -7.58
N ALA A 76 -1.44 11.18 -6.43
CA ALA A 76 -2.89 11.08 -6.33
C ALA A 76 -3.56 12.45 -6.54
N ALA A 77 -3.00 13.55 -6.00
CA ALA A 77 -3.49 14.90 -6.21
C ALA A 77 -3.40 15.33 -7.70
N LEU A 78 -2.25 15.04 -8.33
CA LEU A 78 -2.08 15.29 -9.76
C LEU A 78 -3.09 14.48 -10.59
N SER A 79 -3.43 13.26 -10.17
CA SER A 79 -4.47 12.48 -10.84
C SER A 79 -5.84 13.15 -10.75
N TYR A 80 -6.19 13.73 -9.61
CA TYR A 80 -7.43 14.51 -9.45
C TYR A 80 -7.44 15.76 -10.34
N GLU A 81 -6.34 16.49 -10.44
CA GLU A 81 -6.19 17.64 -11.33
C GLU A 81 -6.42 17.28 -12.80
N ILE A 82 -5.92 16.11 -13.24
CA ILE A 82 -5.98 15.69 -14.65
C ILE A 82 -7.35 15.05 -15.00
N PHE A 83 -7.86 14.18 -14.12
CA PHE A 83 -9.01 13.32 -14.43
C PHE A 83 -10.29 13.66 -13.65
N GLY A 84 -10.25 14.70 -12.80
CA GLY A 84 -11.37 15.07 -11.94
C GLY A 84 -11.54 14.15 -10.72
N VAL A 85 -12.55 14.45 -9.91
CA VAL A 85 -12.80 13.78 -8.62
C VAL A 85 -13.74 12.58 -8.83
N HIS A 86 -13.14 11.38 -8.90
CA HIS A 86 -13.83 10.10 -8.96
C HIS A 86 -13.12 9.07 -8.09
N ASP A 87 -13.84 8.06 -7.59
CA ASP A 87 -13.31 7.04 -6.66
C ASP A 87 -12.10 6.27 -7.20
N PHE A 88 -12.03 6.02 -8.51
CA PHE A 88 -10.94 5.28 -9.13
C PHE A 88 -9.69 6.14 -9.39
N VAL A 89 -9.83 7.45 -9.49
CA VAL A 89 -8.76 8.37 -9.91
C VAL A 89 -7.54 8.33 -8.97
N PRO A 90 -7.67 8.44 -7.63
CA PRO A 90 -6.52 8.43 -6.74
C PRO A 90 -5.83 7.06 -6.69
N ARG A 91 -6.42 6.01 -7.27
CA ARG A 91 -5.87 4.65 -7.38
C ARG A 91 -4.94 4.47 -8.59
N ILE A 92 -5.09 5.31 -9.62
CA ILE A 92 -4.32 5.23 -10.88
C ILE A 92 -2.80 5.22 -10.62
N PRO A 93 -2.23 6.10 -9.78
CA PRO A 93 -0.80 6.09 -9.54
C PRO A 93 -0.28 4.78 -8.95
N SER A 94 -1.02 4.14 -8.04
CA SER A 94 -0.62 2.84 -7.48
C SER A 94 -0.53 1.76 -8.56
N LEU A 95 -1.46 1.76 -9.53
CA LEU A 95 -1.40 0.85 -10.67
C LEU A 95 -0.18 1.13 -11.55
N ILE A 96 0.07 2.40 -11.87
CA ILE A 96 1.23 2.81 -12.68
C ILE A 96 2.55 2.37 -12.02
N PHE A 97 2.75 2.66 -10.72
CA PHE A 97 3.97 2.29 -10.01
C PHE A 97 4.15 0.77 -9.87
N THR A 98 3.04 0.02 -9.75
CA THR A 98 3.08 -1.45 -9.77
C THR A 98 3.49 -1.98 -11.16
N LEU A 99 2.97 -1.41 -12.24
CA LEU A 99 3.35 -1.78 -13.61
C LEU A 99 4.80 -1.38 -13.92
N LEU A 100 5.29 -0.24 -13.42
CA LEU A 100 6.69 0.14 -13.51
C LEU A 100 7.60 -0.82 -12.75
N THR A 101 7.18 -1.31 -11.58
CA THR A 101 7.88 -2.37 -10.85
C THR A 101 7.96 -3.66 -11.67
N ALA A 102 6.85 -4.08 -12.27
CA ALA A 102 6.81 -5.24 -13.17
C ALA A 102 7.72 -5.05 -14.40
N TRP A 103 7.79 -3.83 -14.94
CA TRP A 103 8.70 -3.47 -16.02
C TRP A 103 10.18 -3.58 -15.60
N LEU A 104 10.55 -3.16 -14.38
CA LEU A 104 11.92 -3.34 -13.88
C LEU A 104 12.30 -4.83 -13.76
N ILE A 105 11.38 -5.67 -13.27
CA ILE A 105 11.55 -7.12 -13.25
C ILE A 105 11.77 -7.66 -14.68
N PHE A 106 10.92 -7.22 -15.62
CA PHE A 106 11.07 -7.57 -17.03
C PHE A 106 12.42 -7.15 -17.59
N ARG A 107 12.84 -5.90 -17.36
CA ARG A 107 14.13 -5.35 -17.84
C ARG A 107 15.32 -6.15 -17.34
N TYR A 108 15.33 -6.52 -16.06
CA TYR A 108 16.38 -7.39 -15.52
C TYR A 108 16.37 -8.76 -16.18
N LEU A 109 15.23 -9.43 -16.19
CA LEU A 109 15.12 -10.80 -16.69
C LEU A 109 15.36 -10.93 -18.19
N ILE A 110 14.91 -9.98 -19.02
CA ILE A 110 15.16 -10.01 -20.46
C ILE A 110 16.64 -9.73 -20.82
N THR A 111 17.37 -9.04 -19.94
CA THR A 111 18.78 -8.76 -20.14
C THR A 111 19.64 -10.01 -19.93
N PHE A 112 19.27 -10.88 -18.98
CA PHE A 112 20.13 -12.00 -18.56
C PHE A 112 19.52 -13.38 -18.81
N TYR A 113 18.24 -13.46 -19.16
CA TYR A 113 17.49 -14.72 -19.32
C TYR A 113 16.65 -14.71 -20.60
N ALA A 114 16.06 -15.87 -20.92
CA ALA A 114 15.17 -16.00 -22.06
C ALA A 114 13.88 -15.14 -21.89
N LYS A 115 13.33 -14.67 -22.99
CA LYS A 115 12.11 -13.86 -23.05
C LYS A 115 10.93 -14.49 -22.29
N ALA A 116 10.77 -15.82 -22.37
CA ALA A 116 9.74 -16.55 -21.64
C ALA A 116 9.92 -16.45 -20.11
N THR A 117 11.17 -16.40 -19.62
CA THR A 117 11.45 -16.19 -18.19
C THR A 117 11.08 -14.79 -17.76
N ALA A 118 11.36 -13.77 -18.59
CA ALA A 118 10.99 -12.39 -18.30
C ALA A 118 9.47 -12.21 -18.24
N TYR A 119 8.74 -12.81 -19.17
CA TYR A 119 7.29 -12.83 -19.15
C TYR A 119 6.73 -13.49 -17.91
N LEU A 120 7.30 -14.63 -17.51
CA LEU A 120 6.86 -15.34 -16.32
C LEU A 120 7.09 -14.53 -15.05
N GLY A 121 8.24 -13.86 -14.91
CA GLY A 121 8.53 -13.01 -13.74
C GLY A 121 7.53 -11.89 -13.56
N VAL A 122 7.13 -11.23 -14.65
CA VAL A 122 6.08 -10.18 -14.64
C VAL A 122 4.74 -10.76 -14.18
N LEU A 123 4.32 -11.89 -14.75
CA LEU A 123 3.03 -12.50 -14.43
C LEU A 123 2.99 -13.02 -12.99
N VAL A 124 4.08 -13.63 -12.51
CA VAL A 124 4.21 -14.08 -11.11
C VAL A 124 4.07 -12.89 -10.17
N TYR A 125 4.79 -11.79 -10.43
CA TYR A 125 4.72 -10.59 -9.59
C TYR A 125 3.30 -10.02 -9.53
N LEU A 126 2.69 -9.74 -10.69
CA LEU A 126 1.37 -9.10 -10.78
C LEU A 126 0.23 -9.97 -10.26
N SER A 127 0.38 -11.30 -10.25
CA SER A 127 -0.64 -12.23 -9.76
C SER A 127 -0.46 -12.67 -8.31
N MET A 128 0.56 -12.20 -7.58
CA MET A 128 0.60 -12.34 -6.12
C MET A 128 -0.55 -11.55 -5.49
N VAL A 129 -1.30 -12.16 -4.58
CA VAL A 129 -2.52 -11.57 -3.98
C VAL A 129 -2.28 -10.16 -3.45
N LEU A 130 -1.24 -9.96 -2.63
CA LEU A 130 -0.99 -8.64 -2.04
C LEU A 130 -0.63 -7.59 -3.10
N VAL A 131 0.17 -7.95 -4.10
CA VAL A 131 0.52 -7.05 -5.23
C VAL A 131 -0.74 -6.69 -6.00
N PHE A 132 -1.56 -7.68 -6.34
CA PHE A 132 -2.80 -7.47 -7.10
C PHE A 132 -3.76 -6.54 -6.35
N VAL A 133 -3.99 -6.77 -5.06
CA VAL A 133 -4.89 -5.95 -4.24
C VAL A 133 -4.37 -4.51 -4.11
N LEU A 134 -3.09 -4.34 -3.80
CA LEU A 134 -2.56 -3.00 -3.51
C LEU A 134 -2.21 -2.20 -4.77
N SER A 135 -2.14 -2.84 -5.95
CA SER A 135 -1.95 -2.14 -7.22
C SER A 135 -3.06 -1.15 -7.58
N GLY A 136 -4.23 -1.27 -6.98
CA GLY A 136 -5.33 -0.33 -7.21
C GLY A 136 -5.91 0.17 -5.88
N ALA A 137 -5.10 0.39 -4.87
CA ALA A 137 -5.47 1.00 -3.60
C ALA A 137 -4.72 2.34 -3.42
N VAL A 138 -5.34 3.29 -2.72
CA VAL A 138 -4.69 4.59 -2.43
C VAL A 138 -3.77 4.41 -1.24
N LEU A 139 -2.51 4.04 -1.51
CA LEU A 139 -1.51 3.73 -0.48
C LEU A 139 -0.12 4.19 -0.90
N THR A 140 0.77 4.37 0.09
CA THR A 140 2.18 4.70 -0.14
C THR A 140 3.03 3.48 -0.53
N ASP A 141 2.54 2.28 -0.24
CA ASP A 141 3.29 1.02 -0.38
C ASP A 141 3.72 0.71 -1.83
N PRO A 142 2.89 0.85 -2.87
CA PRO A 142 3.31 0.63 -4.26
C PRO A 142 4.48 1.52 -4.69
N PHE A 143 4.55 2.75 -4.17
CA PHE A 143 5.65 3.69 -4.45
C PHE A 143 6.95 3.24 -3.78
N LEU A 144 6.89 2.78 -2.53
CA LEU A 144 8.05 2.24 -1.83
C LEU A 144 8.59 0.98 -2.52
N VAL A 145 7.68 0.10 -2.98
CA VAL A 145 8.07 -1.11 -3.72
C VAL A 145 8.78 -0.76 -5.01
N PHE A 146 8.25 0.21 -5.76
CA PHE A 146 8.92 0.69 -6.97
C PHE A 146 10.29 1.29 -6.65
N ALA A 147 10.37 2.19 -5.66
CA ALA A 147 11.61 2.84 -5.26
C ALA A 147 12.68 1.82 -4.82
N SER A 148 12.31 0.87 -3.95
CA SER A 148 13.22 -0.19 -3.50
C SER A 148 13.61 -1.14 -4.65
N THR A 149 12.67 -1.49 -5.55
CA THR A 149 12.94 -2.33 -6.71
C THR A 149 13.85 -1.61 -7.71
N LEU A 150 13.61 -0.32 -7.98
CA LEU A 150 14.48 0.49 -8.82
C LEU A 150 15.90 0.51 -8.27
N THR A 151 16.06 0.73 -6.97
CA THR A 151 17.37 0.72 -6.31
C THR A 151 18.03 -0.65 -6.40
N MET A 152 17.32 -1.72 -6.05
CA MET A 152 17.89 -3.08 -6.02
C MET A 152 18.19 -3.61 -7.44
N ILE A 153 17.31 -3.40 -8.41
CA ILE A 153 17.58 -3.77 -9.81
C ILE A 153 18.72 -2.93 -10.38
N SER A 154 18.79 -1.63 -10.10
CA SER A 154 19.89 -0.78 -10.53
C SER A 154 21.22 -1.26 -9.95
N PHE A 155 21.23 -1.66 -8.67
CA PHE A 155 22.44 -2.22 -8.05
C PHE A 155 22.95 -3.45 -8.79
N ILE A 156 22.11 -4.45 -9.05
CA ILE A 156 22.55 -5.67 -9.74
C ILE A 156 22.95 -5.38 -11.19
N MET A 157 22.32 -4.42 -11.87
CA MET A 157 22.67 -4.01 -13.23
C MET A 157 24.06 -3.35 -13.28
N VAL A 158 24.40 -2.51 -12.29
CA VAL A 158 25.75 -1.89 -12.19
C VAL A 158 26.82 -2.96 -11.98
N ILE A 159 26.63 -3.86 -11.02
CA ILE A 159 27.64 -4.91 -10.75
C ILE A 159 27.76 -5.92 -11.88
N ARG A 160 26.73 -6.06 -12.70
CA ARG A 160 26.75 -6.85 -13.95
C ARG A 160 27.27 -6.04 -15.14
N LYS A 161 27.88 -4.88 -14.90
CA LYS A 161 28.52 -4.01 -15.89
C LYS A 161 27.60 -3.62 -17.04
N GLN A 162 26.33 -3.34 -16.73
CA GLN A 162 25.39 -2.75 -17.66
C GLN A 162 25.63 -1.23 -17.78
N ALA A 163 24.80 -0.53 -18.59
CA ALA A 163 24.96 0.89 -18.87
C ALA A 163 25.10 1.74 -17.59
N HIS A 164 25.95 2.75 -17.66
CA HIS A 164 26.34 3.60 -16.51
C HIS A 164 25.17 4.34 -15.86
N TYR A 165 24.09 4.63 -16.59
CA TYR A 165 22.90 5.30 -16.04
C TYR A 165 22.23 4.51 -14.89
N TRP A 166 22.45 3.19 -14.79
CA TRP A 166 21.95 2.41 -13.68
C TRP A 166 22.52 2.87 -12.33
N SER A 167 23.75 3.40 -12.32
CA SER A 167 24.28 4.00 -11.09
C SER A 167 23.47 5.21 -10.63
N HIS A 168 23.00 6.06 -11.55
CA HIS A 168 22.14 7.20 -11.20
C HIS A 168 20.74 6.76 -10.79
N LEU A 169 20.16 5.76 -11.49
CA LEU A 169 18.86 5.20 -11.14
C LEU A 169 18.83 4.55 -9.74
N PHE A 170 19.98 4.00 -9.28
CA PHE A 170 20.12 3.54 -7.90
C PHE A 170 19.82 4.66 -6.90
N PHE A 171 20.39 5.83 -7.07
CA PHE A 171 20.21 6.97 -6.17
C PHE A 171 18.85 7.67 -6.37
N ILE A 172 18.31 7.67 -7.59
CA ILE A 172 16.94 8.13 -7.84
C ILE A 172 15.94 7.26 -7.07
N GLY A 173 16.12 5.94 -7.06
CA GLY A 173 15.29 5.03 -6.25
C GLY A 173 15.38 5.33 -4.76
N ILE A 174 16.58 5.63 -4.22
CA ILE A 174 16.76 6.07 -2.83
C ILE A 174 15.99 7.38 -2.58
N ALA A 175 16.12 8.39 -3.44
CA ALA A 175 15.42 9.67 -3.29
C ALA A 175 13.89 9.49 -3.31
N MET A 176 13.36 8.68 -4.22
CA MET A 176 11.93 8.35 -4.27
C MET A 176 11.48 7.61 -3.01
N GLY A 177 12.28 6.70 -2.48
CA GLY A 177 11.99 6.02 -1.22
C GLY A 177 11.93 6.97 -0.03
N LEU A 178 12.85 7.92 0.04
CA LEU A 178 12.83 9.01 1.03
C LEU A 178 11.54 9.83 0.92
N LEU A 179 11.14 10.23 -0.27
CA LEU A 179 9.90 10.98 -0.51
C LEU A 179 8.62 10.15 -0.36
N THR A 180 8.73 8.83 -0.12
CA THR A 180 7.57 7.94 0.06
C THR A 180 7.36 7.53 1.52
N LYS A 181 8.39 6.99 2.15
CA LYS A 181 8.37 6.47 3.54
C LYS A 181 9.64 6.83 4.33
N GLY A 182 10.36 7.86 3.92
CA GLY A 182 11.51 8.38 4.65
C GLY A 182 12.67 7.38 4.79
N PRO A 183 13.38 7.41 5.93
CA PRO A 183 14.59 6.61 6.18
C PRO A 183 14.42 5.10 6.03
N LEU A 184 13.20 4.59 6.02
CA LEU A 184 12.92 3.16 5.86
C LEU A 184 13.56 2.58 4.59
N ILE A 185 13.70 3.37 3.52
CA ILE A 185 14.37 2.92 2.29
C ILE A 185 15.81 2.51 2.53
N PHE A 186 16.56 3.24 3.37
CA PHE A 186 17.93 2.89 3.72
C PHE A 186 17.99 1.57 4.50
N VAL A 187 17.02 1.33 5.40
CA VAL A 187 16.96 0.09 6.17
C VAL A 187 16.68 -1.09 5.23
N LEU A 188 15.67 -1.01 4.38
CA LEU A 188 15.27 -2.11 3.51
C LEU A 188 16.34 -2.44 2.46
N VAL A 189 16.86 -1.43 1.78
CA VAL A 189 17.89 -1.60 0.75
C VAL A 189 19.25 -1.87 1.39
N GLY A 190 19.66 -1.01 2.32
CA GLY A 190 20.97 -1.12 2.97
C GLY A 190 21.12 -2.43 3.74
N GLY A 191 20.09 -2.87 4.45
CA GLY A 191 20.11 -4.12 5.18
C GLY A 191 20.17 -5.35 4.25
N ALA A 192 19.40 -5.36 3.17
CA ALA A 192 19.46 -6.44 2.17
C ALA A 192 20.84 -6.51 1.49
N LEU A 193 21.40 -5.35 1.13
CA LEU A 193 22.74 -5.26 0.55
C LEU A 193 23.81 -5.66 1.55
N SER A 194 23.70 -5.24 2.82
CA SER A 194 24.62 -5.61 3.87
C SER A 194 24.65 -7.13 4.08
N MET A 195 23.48 -7.78 4.17
CA MET A 195 23.41 -9.25 4.24
C MET A 195 24.13 -9.92 3.07
N TRP A 196 23.92 -9.40 1.87
CA TRP A 196 24.55 -9.95 0.66
C TRP A 196 26.06 -9.69 0.61
N LEU A 197 26.53 -8.51 1.04
CA LEU A 197 27.95 -8.14 1.10
C LEU A 197 28.69 -8.93 2.19
N MET A 198 28.07 -9.12 3.35
CA MET A 198 28.64 -9.89 4.47
C MET A 198 28.80 -11.38 4.13
N TRP A 199 28.01 -11.91 3.19
CA TRP A 199 28.16 -13.28 2.71
C TRP A 199 29.53 -13.55 2.05
N ASP A 200 30.08 -12.52 1.40
CA ASP A 200 31.43 -12.53 0.83
C ASP A 200 31.97 -11.08 0.84
N ILE A 201 32.87 -10.78 1.78
CA ILE A 201 33.41 -9.43 1.99
C ILE A 201 34.13 -8.87 0.76
N LYS A 202 34.64 -9.73 -0.15
CA LYS A 202 35.27 -9.31 -1.40
C LYS A 202 34.32 -8.52 -2.30
N ARG A 203 33.01 -8.70 -2.12
CA ARG A 203 31.98 -7.95 -2.85
C ARG A 203 31.97 -6.46 -2.55
N LEU A 204 32.56 -6.01 -1.43
CA LEU A 204 32.72 -4.58 -1.13
C LEU A 204 33.45 -3.81 -2.24
N ALA A 205 34.37 -4.49 -2.95
CA ALA A 205 35.05 -3.86 -4.10
C ALA A 205 34.10 -3.46 -5.23
N LEU A 206 32.93 -4.11 -5.34
CA LEU A 206 31.92 -3.80 -6.36
C LEU A 206 31.27 -2.42 -6.14
N LEU A 207 31.29 -1.91 -4.91
CA LEU A 207 30.73 -0.58 -4.57
C LEU A 207 31.52 0.55 -5.27
N ARG A 208 32.77 0.31 -5.69
CA ARG A 208 33.57 1.28 -6.47
C ARG A 208 32.99 1.56 -7.86
N ALA A 209 32.09 0.69 -8.37
CA ALA A 209 31.44 0.88 -9.66
C ALA A 209 30.37 1.98 -9.66
N PHE A 210 30.02 2.50 -8.48
CA PHE A 210 28.97 3.51 -8.33
C PHE A 210 29.53 4.94 -8.36
N SER A 211 28.78 5.84 -8.97
CA SER A 211 29.07 7.29 -9.00
C SER A 211 28.57 7.97 -7.73
N TRP A 212 29.20 7.70 -6.59
CA TRP A 212 28.72 8.11 -5.26
C TRP A 212 28.47 9.62 -5.15
N TRP A 213 29.41 10.47 -5.60
CA TRP A 213 29.28 11.92 -5.49
C TRP A 213 28.09 12.47 -6.29
N ALA A 214 27.95 12.05 -7.53
CA ALA A 214 26.81 12.41 -8.36
C ALA A 214 25.51 11.83 -7.77
N GLY A 215 25.56 10.63 -7.24
CA GLY A 215 24.43 9.97 -6.60
C GLY A 215 23.96 10.66 -5.34
N ILE A 216 24.86 11.03 -4.44
CA ILE A 216 24.53 11.82 -3.23
C ILE A 216 23.91 13.17 -3.64
N GLY A 217 24.49 13.84 -4.66
CA GLY A 217 23.92 15.06 -5.22
C GLY A 217 22.48 14.86 -5.71
N ILE A 218 22.20 13.76 -6.43
CA ILE A 218 20.83 13.43 -6.89
C ILE A 218 19.88 13.28 -5.70
N VAL A 219 20.27 12.53 -4.66
CA VAL A 219 19.43 12.34 -3.46
C VAL A 219 19.16 13.67 -2.76
N LEU A 220 20.19 14.50 -2.59
CA LEU A 220 20.04 15.81 -1.94
C LEU A 220 19.13 16.74 -2.74
N ILE A 221 19.31 16.82 -4.06
CA ILE A 221 18.49 17.70 -4.91
C ILE A 221 17.03 17.24 -4.96
N LEU A 222 16.77 15.94 -5.03
CA LEU A 222 15.40 15.44 -5.20
C LEU A 222 14.62 15.34 -3.89
N ALA A 223 15.27 14.96 -2.78
CA ALA A 223 14.55 14.69 -1.52
C ALA A 223 14.67 15.82 -0.50
N LEU A 224 15.86 16.38 -0.29
CA LEU A 224 16.11 17.34 0.79
C LEU A 224 15.24 18.60 0.73
N PRO A 225 14.96 19.22 -0.44
CA PRO A 225 14.18 20.45 -0.50
C PRO A 225 12.80 20.30 0.14
N TRP A 226 12.13 19.16 -0.10
CA TRP A 226 10.82 18.95 0.53
C TRP A 226 10.91 18.82 2.05
N TYR A 227 11.88 18.10 2.59
CA TYR A 227 12.06 17.96 4.05
C TYR A 227 12.30 19.31 4.72
N VAL A 228 13.12 20.16 4.08
CA VAL A 228 13.38 21.52 4.58
C VAL A 228 12.11 22.37 4.54
N LEU A 229 11.39 22.37 3.43
CA LEU A 229 10.15 23.14 3.30
C LEU A 229 9.06 22.66 4.27
N ALA A 230 8.93 21.33 4.49
CA ALA A 230 7.96 20.77 5.42
C ALA A 230 8.25 21.20 6.86
N GLU A 231 9.51 21.16 7.29
CA GLU A 231 9.90 21.63 8.64
C GLU A 231 9.71 23.12 8.81
N LEU A 232 10.11 23.94 7.82
CA LEU A 232 9.94 25.39 7.88
C LEU A 232 8.46 25.80 7.94
N LYS A 233 7.60 25.08 7.25
CA LYS A 233 6.17 25.38 7.17
C LYS A 233 5.40 24.86 8.39
N THR A 234 5.76 23.70 8.89
CA THR A 234 5.14 23.06 10.05
C THR A 234 6.23 22.57 11.01
N PRO A 235 6.78 23.46 11.86
CA PRO A 235 7.88 23.14 12.77
C PRO A 235 7.55 21.98 13.72
N GLY A 236 8.53 21.06 13.90
CA GLY A 236 8.37 19.81 14.65
C GLY A 236 8.08 18.59 13.78
N PHE A 237 7.92 18.78 12.45
CA PHE A 237 7.72 17.68 11.52
C PHE A 237 8.87 16.66 11.55
N ILE A 238 10.13 17.14 11.50
CA ILE A 238 11.30 16.25 11.46
C ILE A 238 11.42 15.43 12.74
N ASP A 239 11.23 16.04 13.91
CA ASP A 239 11.28 15.32 15.19
C ASP A 239 10.20 14.22 15.25
N TYR A 240 8.94 14.58 14.98
CA TYR A 240 7.86 13.60 14.95
C TYR A 240 8.10 12.49 13.92
N PHE A 241 8.50 12.85 12.69
CA PHE A 241 8.63 11.90 11.60
C PHE A 241 9.83 10.96 11.78
N ILE A 242 11.01 11.49 12.17
CA ILE A 242 12.21 10.67 12.31
C ILE A 242 12.21 9.91 13.64
N VAL A 243 12.00 10.62 14.76
CA VAL A 243 12.07 10.00 16.08
C VAL A 243 10.78 9.26 16.40
N GLY A 244 9.62 9.90 16.24
CA GLY A 244 8.33 9.32 16.56
C GLY A 244 7.95 8.14 15.65
N GLU A 245 7.72 8.43 14.37
CA GLU A 245 7.15 7.48 13.40
C GLU A 245 8.12 6.35 13.04
N HIS A 246 9.44 6.61 12.99
CA HIS A 246 10.42 5.61 12.55
C HIS A 246 11.10 4.88 13.71
N PHE A 247 11.45 5.55 14.78
CA PHE A 247 12.16 4.93 15.90
C PHE A 247 11.20 4.46 16.99
N MET A 248 10.45 5.39 17.60
CA MET A 248 9.60 5.07 18.76
C MET A 248 8.52 4.05 18.39
N ARG A 249 7.85 4.22 17.26
CA ARG A 249 6.80 3.31 16.79
C ARG A 249 7.33 1.91 16.40
N PHE A 250 8.60 1.81 16.03
CA PHE A 250 9.24 0.52 15.75
C PHE A 250 9.56 -0.25 17.02
N VAL A 251 10.03 0.46 18.06
CA VAL A 251 10.48 -0.14 19.34
C VAL A 251 9.32 -0.37 20.29
N ASP A 252 8.38 0.58 20.39
CA ASP A 252 7.25 0.55 21.32
C ASP A 252 5.91 0.59 20.58
N SER A 253 5.18 -0.52 20.60
CA SER A 253 3.82 -0.61 20.05
C SER A 253 2.77 0.18 20.84
N GLY A 254 3.11 0.62 22.07
CA GLY A 254 2.27 1.41 22.97
C GLY A 254 2.59 2.89 22.98
N TRP A 255 3.46 3.36 22.07
CA TRP A 255 3.88 4.75 22.01
C TRP A 255 2.68 5.71 21.92
N LYS A 256 2.53 6.52 22.97
CA LYS A 256 1.39 7.45 23.11
C LYS A 256 1.49 8.71 22.24
N GLY A 257 2.60 8.93 21.57
CA GLY A 257 2.82 10.07 20.68
C GLY A 257 2.26 9.90 19.28
N ASP A 258 1.66 8.76 18.93
CA ASP A 258 1.03 8.52 17.62
C ASP A 258 -0.20 9.43 17.45
N MET A 259 -0.09 10.40 16.53
CA MET A 259 -1.13 11.41 16.27
C MET A 259 -2.18 10.94 15.25
N TYR A 260 -1.94 9.85 14.51
CA TYR A 260 -2.74 9.53 13.31
C TYR A 260 -3.29 8.10 13.28
N GLY A 261 -3.11 7.33 14.32
CA GLY A 261 -3.64 5.98 14.38
C GLY A 261 -3.17 5.20 15.61
N THR A 262 -3.58 3.95 15.68
CA THR A 262 -3.17 2.99 16.70
C THR A 262 -2.17 2.00 16.12
N ALA A 263 -1.22 1.55 16.92
CA ALA A 263 -0.28 0.51 16.53
C ALA A 263 -1.01 -0.83 16.29
N HIS A 264 -0.57 -1.56 15.28
CA HIS A 264 -1.04 -2.91 14.98
C HIS A 264 -0.15 -3.92 15.70
N LYS A 265 -0.58 -4.32 16.90
CA LYS A 265 0.13 -5.29 17.73
C LYS A 265 -0.10 -6.70 17.22
N GLU A 266 0.96 -7.32 16.72
CA GLU A 266 0.94 -8.71 16.29
C GLU A 266 2.04 -9.49 17.01
N PRO A 267 1.89 -10.81 17.20
CA PRO A 267 2.94 -11.64 17.77
C PRO A 267 4.22 -11.55 16.93
N LYS A 268 5.38 -11.57 17.59
CA LYS A 268 6.67 -11.57 16.88
C LYS A 268 6.74 -12.75 15.89
N GLY A 269 7.14 -12.45 14.66
CA GLY A 269 7.19 -13.43 13.58
C GLY A 269 5.88 -13.64 12.84
N PHE A 270 4.76 -13.01 13.24
CA PHE A 270 3.48 -13.14 12.53
C PHE A 270 3.54 -12.67 11.06
N ILE A 271 4.50 -11.84 10.73
CA ILE A 271 4.77 -11.43 9.34
C ILE A 271 5.00 -12.61 8.40
N TRP A 272 5.55 -13.73 8.88
CA TRP A 272 5.75 -14.93 8.07
C TRP A 272 4.43 -15.63 7.74
N VAL A 273 3.46 -15.57 8.65
CA VAL A 273 2.09 -16.05 8.39
C VAL A 273 1.40 -15.14 7.39
N MET A 274 1.51 -13.82 7.56
CA MET A 274 0.99 -12.84 6.60
C MET A 274 1.61 -13.04 5.21
N TRP A 275 2.91 -13.40 5.14
CA TRP A 275 3.61 -13.65 3.88
C TRP A 275 3.00 -14.82 3.10
N LEU A 276 2.52 -15.86 3.78
CA LEU A 276 1.83 -16.97 3.11
C LEU A 276 0.62 -16.49 2.32
N GLY A 277 -0.19 -15.61 2.90
CA GLY A 277 -1.33 -15.00 2.21
C GLY A 277 -0.93 -13.98 1.14
N ALA A 278 0.05 -13.13 1.44
CA ALA A 278 0.53 -12.08 0.54
C ALA A 278 1.11 -12.62 -0.78
N ALA A 279 1.88 -13.70 -0.69
CA ALA A 279 2.53 -14.33 -1.85
C ALA A 279 1.67 -15.43 -2.52
N LEU A 280 0.39 -15.64 -2.09
CA LEU A 280 -0.50 -16.57 -2.76
C LEU A 280 -0.62 -16.23 -4.25
N PRO A 281 -0.79 -17.25 -5.10
CA PRO A 281 -0.73 -18.69 -4.82
C PRO A 281 0.69 -19.26 -4.78
N PHE A 282 1.71 -18.43 -4.96
CA PHE A 282 3.11 -18.85 -5.11
C PHE A 282 3.79 -19.24 -3.79
N SER A 283 3.25 -18.83 -2.65
CA SER A 283 3.71 -19.27 -1.33
C SER A 283 3.68 -20.81 -1.20
N PHE A 284 2.65 -21.46 -1.72
CA PHE A 284 2.58 -22.93 -1.76
C PHE A 284 3.70 -23.56 -2.60
N VAL A 285 4.08 -22.91 -3.70
CA VAL A 285 5.19 -23.38 -4.54
C VAL A 285 6.51 -23.28 -3.78
N VAL A 286 6.73 -22.15 -3.10
CA VAL A 286 7.92 -21.94 -2.26
C VAL A 286 7.99 -22.99 -1.16
N LEU A 287 6.88 -23.22 -0.45
CA LEU A 287 6.81 -24.24 0.60
C LEU A 287 7.10 -25.64 0.06
N ALA A 288 6.56 -25.98 -1.13
CA ALA A 288 6.83 -27.26 -1.77
C ALA A 288 8.31 -27.44 -2.18
N ILE A 289 8.95 -26.36 -2.67
CA ILE A 289 10.38 -26.36 -3.02
C ILE A 289 11.23 -26.51 -1.77
N LEU A 290 10.95 -25.74 -0.73
CA LEU A 290 11.68 -25.78 0.54
C LEU A 290 11.48 -27.12 1.26
N GLY A 291 10.22 -27.60 1.32
CA GLY A 291 9.90 -28.87 1.95
C GLY A 291 10.71 -30.03 1.35
N LYS A 292 10.71 -30.17 0.02
CA LYS A 292 11.49 -31.21 -0.65
C LYS A 292 12.99 -31.20 -0.32
N ARG A 293 13.55 -30.02 0.00
CA ARG A 293 14.99 -29.86 0.28
C ARG A 293 15.32 -29.90 1.78
N MET A 294 14.44 -29.37 2.62
CA MET A 294 14.69 -29.27 4.07
C MET A 294 14.48 -30.59 4.82
N PHE A 295 13.77 -31.56 4.25
CA PHE A 295 13.58 -32.89 4.85
C PHE A 295 14.82 -33.79 4.79
N SER A 296 15.94 -33.35 4.20
CA SER A 296 17.21 -34.08 4.25
C SER A 296 18.40 -33.15 4.49
N ILE A 297 19.36 -33.61 5.30
CA ILE A 297 20.62 -32.89 5.59
C ILE A 297 21.38 -32.58 4.28
N SER A 298 21.39 -33.55 3.35
CA SER A 298 21.99 -33.36 2.02
C SER A 298 21.30 -32.29 1.20
N GLY A 299 19.97 -32.18 1.27
CA GLY A 299 19.21 -31.15 0.58
C GLY A 299 19.47 -29.74 1.14
N VAL A 300 19.58 -29.63 2.47
CA VAL A 300 19.96 -28.36 3.12
C VAL A 300 21.37 -27.94 2.69
N LYS A 301 22.33 -28.88 2.73
CA LYS A 301 23.70 -28.62 2.28
C LYS A 301 23.75 -28.17 0.82
N GLN A 302 23.05 -28.87 -0.08
CA GLN A 302 22.96 -28.49 -1.50
C GLN A 302 22.36 -27.09 -1.70
N MET A 303 21.39 -26.69 -0.87
CA MET A 303 20.81 -25.35 -0.92
C MET A 303 21.85 -24.29 -0.54
N PHE A 304 22.61 -24.49 0.53
CA PHE A 304 23.69 -23.58 0.94
C PHE A 304 24.81 -23.53 -0.09
N ASP A 305 25.22 -24.65 -0.66
CA ASP A 305 26.24 -24.73 -1.69
C ASP A 305 25.77 -23.98 -2.97
N ALA A 306 24.51 -24.13 -3.34
CA ALA A 306 23.91 -23.38 -4.46
C ALA A 306 23.90 -21.87 -4.20
N LEU A 307 23.58 -21.43 -2.97
CA LEU A 307 23.62 -20.01 -2.61
C LEU A 307 25.05 -19.44 -2.62
N ARG A 308 26.05 -20.25 -2.28
CA ARG A 308 27.46 -19.86 -2.36
C ARG A 308 27.94 -19.76 -3.79
N ALA A 309 27.55 -20.73 -4.64
CA ALA A 309 28.00 -20.81 -6.03
C ALA A 309 27.30 -19.80 -6.96
N GLN A 310 26.04 -19.41 -6.66
CA GLN A 310 25.20 -18.58 -7.53
C GLN A 310 24.99 -17.19 -6.91
N GLN A 311 25.91 -16.27 -7.20
CA GLN A 311 25.90 -14.91 -6.64
C GLN A 311 24.56 -14.16 -6.85
N GLU A 312 23.94 -14.31 -8.00
CA GLU A 312 22.65 -13.66 -8.31
C GLU A 312 21.49 -14.27 -7.51
N THR A 313 21.43 -15.61 -7.45
CA THR A 313 20.41 -16.29 -6.63
C THR A 313 20.55 -15.87 -5.16
N ASN A 314 21.78 -15.83 -4.64
CA ASN A 314 22.06 -15.33 -3.31
C ASN A 314 21.58 -13.89 -3.11
N TYR A 315 21.81 -13.00 -4.08
CA TYR A 315 21.35 -11.60 -4.05
C TYR A 315 19.84 -11.48 -3.88
N PHE A 316 19.06 -12.13 -4.73
CA PHE A 316 17.59 -12.08 -4.66
C PHE A 316 17.03 -12.78 -3.42
N VAL A 317 17.69 -13.82 -2.92
CA VAL A 317 17.33 -14.47 -1.65
C VAL A 317 17.55 -13.51 -0.48
N MET A 318 18.71 -12.85 -0.38
CA MET A 318 18.98 -11.86 0.67
C MET A 318 18.01 -10.69 0.62
N TRP A 319 17.71 -10.18 -0.57
CA TRP A 319 16.70 -9.13 -0.75
C TRP A 319 15.31 -9.58 -0.28
N SER A 320 14.85 -10.75 -0.70
CA SER A 320 13.52 -11.26 -0.30
C SER A 320 13.44 -11.53 1.21
N LEU A 321 14.49 -12.08 1.82
CA LEU A 321 14.49 -12.47 3.23
C LEU A 321 14.70 -11.30 4.18
N PHE A 322 15.53 -10.31 3.82
CA PHE A 322 15.85 -9.22 4.75
C PHE A 322 14.62 -8.49 5.26
N THR A 323 13.70 -8.15 4.36
CA THR A 323 12.45 -7.48 4.74
C THR A 323 11.67 -8.28 5.78
N MET A 324 11.58 -9.59 5.61
CA MET A 324 10.89 -10.48 6.54
C MET A 324 11.59 -10.56 7.89
N ILE A 325 12.92 -10.70 7.87
CA ILE A 325 13.77 -10.78 9.09
C ILE A 325 13.66 -9.47 9.87
N PHE A 326 13.76 -8.32 9.19
CA PHE A 326 13.68 -7.01 9.83
C PHE A 326 12.34 -6.81 10.56
N PHE A 327 11.23 -7.11 9.89
CA PHE A 327 9.91 -6.93 10.52
C PHE A 327 9.52 -8.05 11.49
N THR A 328 10.29 -9.15 11.59
CA THR A 328 10.08 -10.18 12.63
C THR A 328 10.26 -9.62 14.04
N VAL A 329 11.15 -8.64 14.21
CA VAL A 329 11.45 -8.04 15.52
C VAL A 329 10.66 -6.76 15.78
N SER A 330 9.95 -6.23 14.78
CA SER A 330 9.13 -5.03 14.91
C SER A 330 7.96 -5.24 15.87
N ALA A 331 7.66 -4.21 16.66
CA ALA A 331 6.52 -4.19 17.56
C ALA A 331 5.19 -3.88 16.84
N ASN A 332 5.26 -3.33 15.62
CA ASN A 332 4.13 -2.93 14.79
C ASN A 332 4.27 -3.54 13.40
N VAL A 333 3.36 -4.42 13.00
CA VAL A 333 3.46 -5.20 11.76
C VAL A 333 2.17 -5.11 10.96
N LEU A 334 2.31 -4.83 9.66
CA LEU A 334 1.23 -4.83 8.67
C LEU A 334 1.59 -5.75 7.50
N ALA A 335 0.60 -6.37 6.90
CA ALA A 335 0.81 -7.21 5.71
C ALA A 335 1.48 -6.46 4.56
N THR A 336 1.24 -5.14 4.43
CA THR A 336 1.86 -4.30 3.38
C THR A 336 3.38 -4.22 3.50
N TYR A 337 3.96 -4.48 4.68
CA TYR A 337 5.42 -4.47 4.90
C TYR A 337 6.14 -5.59 4.17
N ILE A 338 5.41 -6.60 3.70
CA ILE A 338 5.93 -7.72 2.91
C ILE A 338 6.25 -7.31 1.46
N LEU A 339 5.53 -6.32 0.93
CA LEU A 339 5.59 -5.95 -0.49
C LEU A 339 7.01 -5.77 -1.05
N PRO A 340 7.98 -5.10 -0.37
CA PRO A 340 9.33 -4.90 -0.90
C PRO A 340 10.11 -6.21 -1.12
N SER A 341 9.67 -7.34 -0.54
CA SER A 341 10.28 -8.66 -0.74
C SER A 341 9.78 -9.38 -2.01
N LEU A 342 8.59 -9.04 -2.49
CA LEU A 342 7.89 -9.79 -3.54
C LEU A 342 8.50 -9.65 -4.95
N PRO A 343 9.09 -8.52 -5.36
CA PRO A 343 9.81 -8.43 -6.64
C PRO A 343 10.97 -9.42 -6.74
N ALA A 344 11.76 -9.55 -5.67
CA ALA A 344 12.84 -10.53 -5.60
C ALA A 344 12.32 -11.98 -5.67
N LEU A 345 11.23 -12.27 -4.97
CA LEU A 345 10.58 -13.57 -5.01
C LEU A 345 10.10 -13.92 -6.42
N ALA A 346 9.53 -12.97 -7.15
CA ALA A 346 9.09 -13.17 -8.53
C ALA A 346 10.27 -13.52 -9.47
N VAL A 347 11.41 -12.84 -9.33
CA VAL A 347 12.64 -13.17 -10.06
C VAL A 347 13.13 -14.57 -9.73
N LEU A 348 13.19 -14.94 -8.43
CA LEU A 348 13.61 -16.26 -7.98
C LEU A 348 12.73 -17.38 -8.55
N LEU A 349 11.42 -17.22 -8.50
CA LEU A 349 10.48 -18.20 -9.02
C LEU A 349 10.56 -18.32 -10.55
N ALA A 350 10.65 -17.22 -11.28
CA ALA A 350 10.78 -17.24 -12.73
C ALA A 350 12.06 -17.94 -13.18
N THR A 351 13.19 -17.64 -12.54
CA THR A 351 14.48 -18.28 -12.85
C THR A 351 14.52 -19.75 -12.42
N TYR A 352 13.91 -20.10 -11.31
CA TYR A 352 13.76 -21.48 -10.88
C TYR A 352 12.97 -22.30 -11.91
N TRP A 353 11.78 -21.83 -12.34
CA TRP A 353 10.98 -22.53 -13.34
C TRP A 353 11.66 -22.65 -14.70
N ALA A 354 12.40 -21.62 -15.10
CA ALA A 354 13.19 -21.68 -16.33
C ALA A 354 14.20 -22.84 -16.31
N LYS A 355 14.85 -23.08 -15.16
CA LYS A 355 15.80 -24.20 -14.98
C LYS A 355 15.11 -25.57 -14.97
N GLN A 356 13.88 -25.67 -14.47
CA GLN A 356 13.13 -26.94 -14.37
C GLN A 356 12.41 -27.32 -15.68
N GLY A 357 12.45 -26.49 -16.72
CA GLY A 357 11.81 -26.74 -18.02
C GLY A 357 10.28 -26.75 -17.99
N ASN A 358 9.65 -26.26 -16.93
CA ASN A 358 8.20 -26.09 -16.73
C ASN A 358 7.34 -27.32 -17.17
N GLN A 359 7.71 -28.51 -16.72
CA GLN A 359 7.06 -29.76 -17.15
C GLN A 359 5.79 -30.13 -16.35
N ILE A 360 5.50 -29.43 -15.23
CA ILE A 360 4.37 -29.75 -14.36
C ILE A 360 3.07 -29.21 -14.98
N ARG A 361 2.08 -30.08 -15.16
CA ARG A 361 0.76 -29.75 -15.72
C ARG A 361 -0.36 -30.19 -14.79
N ILE A 362 -1.45 -29.41 -14.77
CA ILE A 362 -2.74 -29.81 -14.21
C ILE A 362 -3.68 -29.98 -15.41
N GLY A 363 -3.99 -31.21 -15.73
CA GLY A 363 -4.72 -31.55 -16.96
C GLY A 363 -3.94 -31.08 -18.20
N ARG A 364 -4.59 -30.28 -19.05
CA ARG A 364 -3.98 -29.74 -20.30
C ARG A 364 -3.22 -28.40 -20.07
N LEU A 365 -3.38 -27.78 -18.90
CA LEU A 365 -2.80 -26.46 -18.63
C LEU A 365 -1.46 -26.59 -17.88
N PRO A 366 -0.46 -25.76 -18.20
CA PRO A 366 0.72 -25.60 -17.35
C PRO A 366 0.32 -25.09 -15.97
N VAL A 367 0.92 -25.62 -14.90
CA VAL A 367 0.67 -25.17 -13.52
C VAL A 367 0.83 -23.66 -13.36
N THR A 368 1.81 -23.07 -14.04
CA THR A 368 2.03 -21.62 -14.04
C THR A 368 0.82 -20.83 -14.54
N SER A 369 0.09 -21.31 -15.54
CA SER A 369 -1.12 -20.65 -16.04
C SER A 369 -2.25 -20.70 -15.03
N VAL A 370 -2.42 -21.82 -14.33
CA VAL A 370 -3.43 -21.97 -13.27
C VAL A 370 -3.12 -21.03 -12.11
N LEU A 371 -1.86 -20.95 -11.68
CA LEU A 371 -1.43 -20.09 -10.59
C LEU A 371 -1.61 -18.60 -10.95
N VAL A 372 -1.24 -18.18 -12.17
CA VAL A 372 -1.40 -16.80 -12.62
C VAL A 372 -2.87 -16.37 -12.67
N LEU A 373 -3.77 -17.27 -13.09
CA LEU A 373 -5.20 -16.98 -13.20
C LEU A 373 -5.94 -17.07 -11.86
N PHE A 374 -5.36 -17.71 -10.84
CA PHE A 374 -5.99 -17.86 -9.54
C PHE A 374 -6.44 -16.52 -8.95
N THR A 375 -5.52 -15.58 -8.82
CA THR A 375 -5.81 -14.27 -8.20
C THR A 375 -6.87 -13.48 -8.97
N PRO A 376 -6.74 -13.21 -10.28
CA PRO A 376 -7.74 -12.42 -10.99
C PRO A 376 -9.13 -13.09 -11.01
N ILE A 377 -9.23 -14.42 -11.04
CA ILE A 377 -10.51 -15.12 -10.98
C ILE A 377 -11.17 -14.93 -9.60
N VAL A 378 -10.43 -15.16 -8.50
CA VAL A 378 -10.95 -14.98 -7.14
C VAL A 378 -11.44 -13.56 -6.94
N PHE A 379 -10.65 -12.57 -7.36
CA PHE A 379 -11.01 -11.16 -7.17
C PHE A 379 -12.09 -10.68 -8.14
N LEU A 380 -12.22 -11.26 -9.33
CA LEU A 380 -13.35 -10.99 -10.21
C LEU A 380 -14.67 -11.45 -9.57
N VAL A 381 -14.69 -12.68 -9.03
CA VAL A 381 -15.88 -13.20 -8.32
C VAL A 381 -16.20 -12.33 -7.10
N ALA A 382 -15.20 -11.98 -6.29
CA ALA A 382 -15.39 -11.08 -5.18
C ALA A 382 -15.88 -9.70 -5.62
N GLY A 383 -15.33 -9.15 -6.71
CA GLY A 383 -15.74 -7.87 -7.28
C GLY A 383 -17.21 -7.87 -7.71
N ILE A 384 -17.66 -8.92 -8.41
CA ILE A 384 -19.07 -9.06 -8.81
C ILE A 384 -19.96 -9.19 -7.56
N TYR A 385 -19.56 -9.97 -6.56
CA TYR A 385 -20.33 -10.13 -5.34
C TYR A 385 -20.50 -8.80 -4.59
N PHE A 386 -19.40 -8.08 -4.33
CA PHE A 386 -19.45 -6.82 -3.57
C PHE A 386 -20.05 -5.65 -4.36
N SER A 387 -20.03 -5.68 -5.69
CA SER A 387 -20.76 -4.68 -6.49
C SER A 387 -22.28 -4.77 -6.33
N GLN A 388 -22.78 -5.96 -5.95
CA GLN A 388 -24.19 -6.19 -5.66
C GLN A 388 -24.53 -6.06 -4.17
N HIS A 389 -23.51 -5.94 -3.31
CA HIS A 389 -23.63 -5.91 -1.85
C HIS A 389 -22.74 -4.81 -1.27
N GLU A 390 -22.87 -3.58 -1.77
CA GLU A 390 -22.07 -2.44 -1.31
C GLU A 390 -22.27 -2.14 0.18
N GLU A 391 -23.44 -2.45 0.72
CA GLU A 391 -23.77 -2.30 2.15
C GLU A 391 -22.85 -3.12 3.08
N LYS A 392 -22.15 -4.13 2.54
CA LYS A 392 -21.17 -4.94 3.30
C LYS A 392 -19.77 -4.32 3.32
N LEU A 393 -19.52 -3.29 2.54
CA LEU A 393 -18.23 -2.60 2.52
C LEU A 393 -18.14 -1.55 3.64
N PRO A 394 -16.95 -1.33 4.22
CA PRO A 394 -16.74 -0.30 5.24
C PRO A 394 -16.58 1.08 4.58
N THR A 395 -17.69 1.65 4.11
CA THR A 395 -17.75 2.95 3.45
C THR A 395 -19.05 3.66 3.77
N GLU A 396 -19.01 4.98 3.82
CA GLU A 396 -20.21 5.81 4.04
C GLU A 396 -20.70 6.49 2.75
N LYS A 397 -20.23 6.04 1.58
CA LYS A 397 -20.60 6.61 0.27
C LYS A 397 -22.11 6.73 0.10
N ASN A 398 -22.83 5.64 0.27
CA ASN A 398 -24.28 5.58 0.04
C ASN A 398 -25.06 6.32 1.12
N LEU A 399 -24.58 6.34 2.39
CA LEU A 399 -25.20 7.12 3.44
C LEU A 399 -25.08 8.61 3.17
N VAL A 400 -23.91 9.08 2.76
CA VAL A 400 -23.68 10.49 2.41
C VAL A 400 -24.45 10.86 1.15
N ALA A 401 -24.51 9.98 0.14
CA ALA A 401 -25.32 10.21 -1.06
C ALA A 401 -26.81 10.33 -0.73
N TYR A 402 -27.34 9.49 0.17
CA TYR A 402 -28.72 9.60 0.65
C TYR A 402 -28.96 10.95 1.35
N TYR A 403 -28.03 11.35 2.23
CA TYR A 403 -28.10 12.66 2.89
C TYR A 403 -28.15 13.80 1.87
N GLN A 404 -27.24 13.81 0.90
CA GLN A 404 -27.17 14.87 -0.13
C GLN A 404 -28.43 14.94 -1.00
N ALA A 405 -29.01 13.77 -1.34
CA ALA A 405 -30.24 13.69 -2.15
C ALA A 405 -31.49 14.14 -1.38
N ASN A 406 -31.49 14.08 -0.04
CA ASN A 406 -32.63 14.36 0.81
C ASN A 406 -32.40 15.56 1.74
N LEU A 407 -31.42 16.42 1.43
CA LEU A 407 -31.01 17.54 2.28
C LEU A 407 -32.18 18.46 2.64
N GLY A 408 -32.99 18.89 1.64
CA GLY A 408 -34.10 19.81 1.84
C GLY A 408 -33.68 21.04 2.66
N ASP A 409 -34.46 21.36 3.68
CA ASP A 409 -34.16 22.46 4.63
C ASP A 409 -33.24 22.05 5.79
N ALA A 410 -32.78 20.79 5.82
CA ALA A 410 -31.93 20.31 6.91
C ALA A 410 -30.51 20.85 6.84
N GLN A 411 -29.97 21.30 7.97
CA GLN A 411 -28.66 21.93 8.05
C GLN A 411 -27.65 21.01 8.74
N GLY A 412 -26.73 20.45 7.92
CA GLY A 412 -25.57 19.73 8.42
C GLY A 412 -25.76 18.23 8.65
N LEU A 413 -24.64 17.53 8.64
CA LEU A 413 -24.52 16.09 8.88
C LEU A 413 -23.57 15.88 10.07
N TYR A 414 -24.14 15.43 11.19
CA TYR A 414 -23.44 15.33 12.47
C TYR A 414 -23.20 13.87 12.87
N TYR A 415 -21.95 13.48 12.94
CA TYR A 415 -21.51 12.15 13.39
C TYR A 415 -21.26 12.15 14.90
N ILE A 416 -22.01 11.37 15.64
CA ILE A 416 -21.85 11.28 17.10
C ILE A 416 -20.70 10.34 17.44
N ASN A 417 -19.76 10.83 18.25
CA ASN A 417 -18.61 10.12 18.78
C ASN A 417 -17.59 9.58 17.76
N SER A 418 -17.95 9.25 16.54
CA SER A 418 -16.96 8.78 15.52
C SER A 418 -17.38 9.18 14.12
N ARG A 419 -16.44 9.77 13.36
CA ARG A 419 -16.63 10.15 11.96
C ARG A 419 -15.62 9.38 11.10
N PRO A 420 -16.07 8.47 10.21
CA PRO A 420 -15.20 7.74 9.29
C PRO A 420 -14.55 8.66 8.26
N PHE A 421 -13.39 8.29 7.74
CA PHE A 421 -12.72 9.05 6.67
C PHE A 421 -13.49 9.00 5.36
N SER A 422 -14.23 7.92 5.09
CA SER A 422 -15.12 7.84 3.93
C SER A 422 -16.26 8.86 4.02
N ALA A 423 -16.83 9.08 5.20
CA ALA A 423 -17.83 10.14 5.39
C ALA A 423 -17.24 11.52 5.14
N GLN A 424 -16.02 11.76 5.60
CA GLN A 424 -15.29 13.00 5.36
C GLN A 424 -15.04 13.24 3.86
N TYR A 425 -14.53 12.23 3.16
CA TYR A 425 -14.27 12.31 1.73
C TYR A 425 -15.55 12.58 0.91
N TYR A 426 -16.58 11.74 1.09
CA TYR A 426 -17.79 11.82 0.28
C TYR A 426 -18.66 13.05 0.60
N SER A 427 -18.57 13.59 1.81
CA SER A 427 -19.24 14.86 2.15
C SER A 427 -18.48 16.12 1.71
N GLY A 428 -17.33 15.99 1.05
CA GLY A 428 -16.48 17.13 0.74
C GLY A 428 -15.95 17.85 1.98
N ASN A 429 -15.62 17.10 3.02
CA ASN A 429 -15.18 17.59 4.33
C ASN A 429 -16.26 18.41 5.11
N GLN A 430 -17.54 18.24 4.79
CA GLN A 430 -18.64 18.95 5.45
C GLN A 430 -19.24 18.20 6.65
N ALA A 431 -19.03 16.88 6.76
CA ALA A 431 -19.49 16.09 7.90
C ALA A 431 -18.82 16.57 9.19
N VAL A 432 -19.61 16.84 10.20
CA VAL A 432 -19.16 17.35 11.51
C VAL A 432 -19.04 16.20 12.51
N LEU A 433 -17.94 16.17 13.27
CA LEU A 433 -17.75 15.23 14.37
C LEU A 433 -18.25 15.87 15.68
N VAL A 434 -19.17 15.21 16.36
CA VAL A 434 -19.61 15.59 17.71
C VAL A 434 -18.82 14.74 18.71
N GLU A 435 -17.90 15.37 19.43
CA GLU A 435 -17.09 14.69 20.47
C GLU A 435 -17.81 14.67 21.83
N LEU A 436 -17.89 13.47 22.42
CA LEU A 436 -18.38 13.28 23.78
C LEU A 436 -17.28 13.45 24.83
N SER A 437 -16.04 13.14 24.47
CA SER A 437 -14.85 13.32 25.32
C SER A 437 -13.64 13.71 24.48
N PRO A 438 -12.71 14.53 25.00
CA PRO A 438 -11.51 14.91 24.28
C PRO A 438 -10.68 13.70 23.83
N ARG A 439 -10.23 13.69 22.58
CA ARG A 439 -9.41 12.63 21.98
C ARG A 439 -7.98 13.11 21.76
N THR A 440 -7.04 12.19 21.73
CA THR A 440 -5.65 12.45 21.35
C THR A 440 -5.51 12.78 19.87
N MET A 441 -6.32 12.18 19.01
CA MET A 441 -6.34 12.45 17.57
C MET A 441 -7.11 13.75 17.31
N LYS A 442 -6.45 14.72 16.73
CA LYS A 442 -7.07 16.00 16.34
C LYS A 442 -7.90 15.82 15.06
N HIS A 443 -9.06 16.40 15.03
CA HIS A 443 -9.94 16.48 13.86
C HIS A 443 -10.36 17.92 13.63
N SER A 444 -10.60 18.27 12.37
CA SER A 444 -11.32 19.51 12.00
C SER A 444 -12.82 19.26 12.02
N GLN A 445 -13.60 20.31 11.90
CA GLN A 445 -15.06 20.20 11.92
C GLN A 445 -15.54 19.40 13.15
N VAL A 446 -15.01 19.75 14.32
CA VAL A 446 -15.34 19.11 15.60
C VAL A 446 -16.14 20.08 16.46
N ILE A 447 -17.21 19.58 17.01
CA ILE A 447 -18.02 20.30 18.00
C ILE A 447 -18.13 19.43 19.26
N THR A 448 -17.96 20.02 20.43
CA THR A 448 -18.17 19.31 21.69
C THR A 448 -19.64 19.02 21.90
N TRP A 449 -19.99 17.98 22.66
CA TRP A 449 -21.36 17.64 22.96
C TRP A 449 -22.16 18.83 23.52
N GLN A 450 -21.57 19.64 24.41
CA GLN A 450 -22.22 20.80 24.99
C GLN A 450 -22.56 21.85 23.91
N LYS A 451 -21.60 22.16 23.02
CA LYS A 451 -21.85 23.09 21.91
C LYS A 451 -22.86 22.52 20.91
N PHE A 452 -22.81 21.21 20.66
CA PHE A 452 -23.78 20.56 19.80
C PHE A 452 -25.21 20.74 20.33
N MET A 453 -25.43 20.52 21.65
CA MET A 453 -26.72 20.75 22.25
C MET A 453 -27.17 22.21 22.15
N THR A 454 -26.32 23.17 22.49
CA THR A 454 -26.69 24.60 22.56
C THR A 454 -26.74 25.32 21.22
N GLN A 455 -25.93 24.92 20.24
CA GLN A 455 -25.80 25.62 18.96
C GLN A 455 -26.48 24.89 17.80
N VAL A 456 -26.74 23.61 17.93
CA VAL A 456 -27.36 22.80 16.87
C VAL A 456 -28.74 22.33 17.31
N VAL A 457 -28.84 21.58 18.41
CA VAL A 457 -30.11 20.98 18.85
C VAL A 457 -31.13 22.04 19.27
N ASP A 458 -30.68 23.07 19.97
CA ASP A 458 -31.58 24.14 20.48
C ASP A 458 -31.85 25.23 19.41
N VAL A 459 -31.07 25.28 18.33
CA VAL A 459 -31.14 26.39 17.35
C VAL A 459 -31.67 25.93 16.00
N LEU A 460 -31.23 24.77 15.50
CA LEU A 460 -31.62 24.31 14.17
C LEU A 460 -32.94 23.53 14.19
N PRO A 461 -33.86 23.88 13.28
CA PRO A 461 -35.17 23.18 13.24
C PRO A 461 -35.03 21.75 12.70
N THR A 462 -34.05 21.51 11.80
CA THR A 462 -33.86 20.21 11.18
C THR A 462 -32.40 19.98 10.81
N PHE A 463 -31.87 18.82 11.15
CA PHE A 463 -30.51 18.39 10.78
C PHE A 463 -30.42 16.86 10.77
N TYR A 464 -29.32 16.33 10.20
CA TYR A 464 -29.08 14.89 10.15
C TYR A 464 -28.06 14.44 11.19
N VAL A 465 -28.37 13.33 11.87
CA VAL A 465 -27.51 12.71 12.89
C VAL A 465 -27.15 11.31 12.46
N VAL A 466 -25.86 10.99 12.59
CA VAL A 466 -25.31 9.65 12.29
C VAL A 466 -24.73 9.06 13.57
N VAL A 467 -25.13 7.85 13.87
CA VAL A 467 -24.71 7.12 15.06
C VAL A 467 -24.16 5.76 14.67
N ALA A 468 -23.08 5.33 15.32
CA ALA A 468 -22.57 3.98 15.13
C ALA A 468 -23.54 2.94 15.68
N LYS A 469 -23.70 1.83 14.96
CA LYS A 469 -24.55 0.71 15.41
C LYS A 469 -24.04 0.18 16.74
N GLY A 470 -24.94 0.07 17.73
CA GLY A 470 -24.64 -0.31 19.12
C GLY A 470 -24.19 0.85 20.01
N GLU A 471 -24.06 2.07 19.50
CA GLU A 471 -23.76 3.28 20.28
C GLU A 471 -24.97 4.21 20.44
N GLU A 472 -26.18 3.75 20.14
CA GLU A 472 -27.43 4.54 20.26
C GLU A 472 -27.69 5.05 21.70
N TYR A 473 -27.14 4.35 22.70
CA TYR A 473 -27.22 4.75 24.08
C TYR A 473 -26.54 6.09 24.40
N LEU A 474 -25.67 6.56 23.53
CA LEU A 474 -24.97 7.86 23.64
C LEU A 474 -25.92 9.04 23.44
N ILE A 475 -27.10 8.81 22.87
CA ILE A 475 -28.12 9.81 22.61
C ILE A 475 -29.13 9.80 23.72
N SER A 476 -29.49 10.98 24.26
CA SER A 476 -30.49 11.11 25.29
C SER A 476 -31.89 10.66 24.80
N GLN A 477 -32.72 10.18 25.68
CA GLN A 477 -34.07 9.72 25.32
C GLN A 477 -34.89 10.83 24.63
N SER A 478 -34.83 12.06 25.16
CA SER A 478 -35.54 13.22 24.60
C SER A 478 -35.10 13.54 23.16
N MET A 479 -33.81 13.35 22.84
CA MET A 479 -33.30 13.55 21.47
C MET A 479 -33.73 12.39 20.56
N ARG A 480 -33.74 11.15 21.04
CA ARG A 480 -34.22 9.99 20.28
C ARG A 480 -35.67 10.13 19.83
N GLU A 481 -36.53 10.62 20.71
CA GLU A 481 -37.93 10.85 20.37
C GLU A 481 -38.12 11.83 19.22
N LYS A 482 -37.22 12.82 19.08
CA LYS A 482 -37.21 13.81 18.03
C LYS A 482 -36.48 13.35 16.74
N MET A 483 -35.73 12.26 16.80
CA MET A 483 -35.00 11.73 15.65
C MET A 483 -35.83 10.83 14.74
N GLY A 484 -36.98 10.36 15.19
CA GLY A 484 -37.83 9.49 14.39
C GLY A 484 -37.20 8.12 14.08
N GLN A 485 -37.58 7.55 12.94
CA GLN A 485 -37.07 6.24 12.52
C GLN A 485 -35.73 6.37 11.76
N VAL A 486 -34.99 5.25 11.67
CA VAL A 486 -33.78 5.14 10.86
C VAL A 486 -34.12 5.38 9.38
N LEU A 487 -33.45 6.33 8.74
CA LEU A 487 -33.67 6.67 7.35
C LEU A 487 -32.76 5.89 6.40
N PHE A 488 -31.54 5.61 6.86
CA PHE A 488 -30.55 4.87 6.09
C PHE A 488 -29.60 4.11 7.03
N GLU A 489 -29.18 2.91 6.63
CA GLU A 489 -28.18 2.12 7.33
C GLU A 489 -26.99 1.79 6.43
N SER A 490 -25.80 2.13 6.87
CA SER A 490 -24.55 1.59 6.33
C SER A 490 -24.13 0.32 7.08
N LYS A 491 -22.98 -0.24 6.73
CA LYS A 491 -22.41 -1.38 7.47
C LYS A 491 -22.27 -1.09 8.96
N ARG A 492 -21.87 0.13 9.33
CA ARG A 492 -21.45 0.50 10.69
C ARG A 492 -22.29 1.59 11.33
N TYR A 493 -23.05 2.34 10.55
CA TYR A 493 -23.73 3.55 11.02
C TYR A 493 -25.20 3.56 10.61
N MET A 494 -25.98 4.36 11.35
CA MET A 494 -27.38 4.64 11.09
C MET A 494 -27.58 6.14 10.98
N LEU A 495 -28.35 6.57 9.98
CA LEU A 495 -28.72 7.94 9.72
C LEU A 495 -30.12 8.22 10.20
N PHE A 496 -30.28 9.31 10.94
CA PHE A 496 -31.54 9.83 11.43
C PHE A 496 -31.73 11.28 11.00
N LYS A 497 -32.97 11.73 10.92
CA LYS A 497 -33.31 13.15 10.75
C LYS A 497 -33.91 13.66 12.06
N TYR A 498 -33.25 14.67 12.65
CA TYR A 498 -33.79 15.37 13.80
C TYR A 498 -34.74 16.45 13.33
N GLN A 499 -35.90 16.57 14.02
CA GLN A 499 -36.88 17.64 13.81
C GLN A 499 -37.23 18.21 15.18
N ALA A 500 -36.94 19.51 15.36
CA ALA A 500 -37.43 20.24 16.50
C ALA A 500 -38.96 20.29 16.40
N SER A 501 -39.66 19.78 17.41
CA SER A 501 -41.11 19.81 17.51
C SER A 501 -41.64 21.21 17.69
#